data_0b7ca409f5ed17038a8cffe8faef0b87
#
_entry.id   0b7ca409f5ed17038a8cffe8faef0b87
#
_cell.length_a   1.000
_cell.length_b   1.000
_cell.length_c   1.000
_cell.angle_alpha   90.00
_cell.angle_beta   90.00
_cell.angle_gamma   90.00
#
_symmetry.space_group_name_H-M   'P 1'
#
loop_
_entity.id
_entity.type
_entity.pdbx_description
1 polymer ?
#
loop_
_entity_poly.entity_id
_entity_poly.type
_entity_poly.pdbx_seq_one_letter_code
_entity_poly.pdbx_strand_id
1 'polypeptide(L)'
;MDTPGNLFVVAAPSGAGKSSLVKALLELDSHLTVSVSHTTRQPRGQEQQGREYCFIDEPEFRQMAAQGDFFEWAEVHGNLYGTSRRAIEDRLARGEDVVLEIDWQGALQIKQIFAHAVLIFILPPSWAELRQRLTRRGEDGAEVIERRMANARIEVAQSRHFDFVIINGLFETALFDLKTVVHSQRLRYAAQLRNKSQVFAALDLI
;
A
#
# COMPACT_ATOMS: atom_id res chain seq x y z
N MET A 1 20.49 -1.23 0.89
CA MET A 1 20.58 -0.66 -0.46
C MET A 1 20.00 0.73 -0.40
N ASP A 2 20.78 1.74 -0.81
CA ASP A 2 20.25 3.10 -0.98
C ASP A 2 19.43 3.14 -2.26
N THR A 3 18.15 2.94 -2.13
CA THR A 3 17.23 3.06 -3.26
C THR A 3 16.90 4.54 -3.47
N PRO A 4 16.96 5.08 -4.69
CA PRO A 4 16.73 6.50 -4.96
C PRO A 4 15.27 6.93 -4.78
N GLY A 5 14.29 6.04 -4.98
CA GLY A 5 12.86 6.29 -4.74
C GLY A 5 12.41 5.97 -3.31
N ASN A 6 11.23 6.45 -2.91
CA ASN A 6 10.61 6.12 -1.64
C ASN A 6 9.61 4.97 -1.80
N LEU A 7 9.56 4.07 -0.84
CA LEU A 7 8.59 2.99 -0.76
C LEU A 7 7.55 3.30 0.32
N PHE A 8 6.29 3.43 -0.08
CA PHE A 8 5.16 3.63 0.81
C PHE A 8 4.32 2.36 0.87
N VAL A 9 3.90 1.97 2.04
CA VAL A 9 3.01 0.82 2.24
C VAL A 9 1.77 1.30 2.95
N VAL A 10 0.62 1.17 2.30
CA VAL A 10 -0.66 1.57 2.85
C VAL A 10 -1.47 0.34 3.19
N ALA A 11 -1.80 0.18 4.46
CA ALA A 11 -2.67 -0.88 4.96
C ALA A 11 -3.92 -0.29 5.65
N ALA A 12 -4.97 -1.08 5.72
CA ALA A 12 -6.22 -0.68 6.34
C ALA A 12 -7.12 -1.89 6.57
N PRO A 13 -8.04 -1.84 7.52
CA PRO A 13 -9.12 -2.83 7.58
C PRO A 13 -10.05 -2.68 6.37
N SER A 14 -10.66 -3.79 6.00
CA SER A 14 -11.65 -3.79 4.91
C SER A 14 -12.76 -2.78 5.18
N GLY A 15 -13.06 -1.92 4.20
CA GLY A 15 -14.08 -0.87 4.33
C GLY A 15 -13.57 0.49 4.85
N ALA A 16 -12.30 0.62 5.25
CA ALA A 16 -11.75 1.88 5.74
C ALA A 16 -11.49 2.93 4.63
N GLY A 17 -11.58 2.55 3.33
CA GLY A 17 -11.43 3.49 2.20
C GLY A 17 -10.01 3.60 1.64
N LYS A 18 -9.12 2.63 1.93
CA LYS A 18 -7.74 2.60 1.45
C LYS A 18 -7.61 2.83 -0.06
N SER A 19 -8.24 1.97 -0.86
CA SER A 19 -8.08 2.02 -2.33
C SER A 19 -8.63 3.30 -2.95
N SER A 20 -9.67 3.89 -2.36
CA SER A 20 -10.19 5.19 -2.81
C SER A 20 -9.18 6.33 -2.56
N LEU A 21 -8.54 6.33 -1.38
CA LEU A 21 -7.52 7.31 -1.02
C LEU A 21 -6.27 7.16 -1.87
N VAL A 22 -5.78 5.92 -2.05
CA VAL A 22 -4.59 5.68 -2.89
C VAL A 22 -4.85 6.05 -4.34
N LYS A 23 -6.02 5.69 -4.89
CA LYS A 23 -6.41 6.09 -6.25
C LYS A 23 -6.41 7.61 -6.42
N ALA A 24 -7.06 8.34 -5.51
CA ALA A 24 -7.10 9.80 -5.57
C ALA A 24 -5.69 10.42 -5.40
N LEU A 25 -4.84 9.84 -4.57
CA LEU A 25 -3.46 10.29 -4.44
C LEU A 25 -2.68 10.11 -5.76
N LEU A 26 -2.82 8.97 -6.43
CA LEU A 26 -2.17 8.70 -7.72
C LEU A 26 -2.63 9.66 -8.83
N GLU A 27 -3.90 10.08 -8.81
CA GLU A 27 -4.44 11.09 -9.73
C GLU A 27 -3.84 12.48 -9.49
N LEU A 28 -3.43 12.79 -8.25
CA LEU A 28 -2.85 14.07 -7.85
C LEU A 28 -1.32 14.12 -7.93
N ASP A 29 -0.64 12.96 -8.02
CA ASP A 29 0.81 12.86 -7.92
C ASP A 29 1.38 11.92 -8.98
N SER A 30 1.80 12.49 -10.12
CA SER A 30 2.37 11.75 -11.25
C SER A 30 3.75 11.12 -10.98
N HIS A 31 4.41 11.46 -9.87
CA HIS A 31 5.70 10.87 -9.47
C HIS A 31 5.52 9.64 -8.57
N LEU A 32 4.27 9.30 -8.23
CA LEU A 32 3.94 8.15 -7.43
C LEU A 32 3.32 7.07 -8.31
N THR A 33 3.79 5.85 -8.20
CA THR A 33 3.27 4.71 -8.94
C THR A 33 2.79 3.62 -7.99
N VAL A 34 1.69 2.94 -8.35
CA VAL A 34 1.25 1.77 -7.60
C VAL A 34 1.99 0.52 -8.08
N SER A 35 2.43 -0.31 -7.16
CA SER A 35 2.87 -1.66 -7.51
C SER A 35 1.65 -2.57 -7.61
N VAL A 36 1.52 -3.20 -8.77
CA VAL A 36 0.43 -4.17 -9.02
C VAL A 36 0.85 -5.51 -8.46
N SER A 37 0.11 -5.99 -7.44
CA SER A 37 0.35 -7.30 -6.83
C SER A 37 -0.13 -8.45 -7.72
N HIS A 38 0.51 -9.60 -7.62
CA HIS A 38 0.05 -10.85 -8.21
C HIS A 38 -1.00 -11.51 -7.32
N THR A 39 -1.96 -12.19 -7.93
CA THR A 39 -2.96 -12.97 -7.19
C THR A 39 -3.46 -14.16 -7.99
N THR A 40 -3.80 -15.23 -7.27
CA THR A 40 -4.48 -16.40 -7.84
C THR A 40 -6.00 -16.26 -7.85
N ARG A 41 -6.51 -15.17 -7.29
CA ARG A 41 -7.95 -14.85 -7.32
C ARG A 41 -8.41 -14.51 -8.73
N GLN A 42 -9.58 -14.97 -9.10
CA GLN A 42 -10.20 -14.57 -10.37
C GLN A 42 -10.57 -13.05 -10.35
N PRO A 43 -10.46 -12.38 -11.50
CA PRO A 43 -10.90 -10.98 -11.62
C PRO A 43 -12.37 -10.82 -11.20
N ARG A 44 -12.69 -9.68 -10.58
CA ARG A 44 -14.05 -9.32 -10.20
C ARG A 44 -14.54 -8.12 -11.02
N GLY A 45 -15.78 -8.22 -11.51
CA GLY A 45 -16.41 -7.12 -12.23
C GLY A 45 -15.58 -6.62 -13.41
N GLN A 46 -15.09 -5.39 -13.34
CA GLN A 46 -14.31 -4.73 -14.39
C GLN A 46 -12.79 -4.71 -14.11
N GLU A 47 -12.30 -5.52 -13.17
CA GLU A 47 -10.85 -5.64 -12.92
C GLU A 47 -10.12 -6.19 -14.15
N GLN A 48 -8.95 -5.64 -14.44
CA GLN A 48 -8.15 -5.95 -15.64
C GLN A 48 -6.76 -6.43 -15.25
N GLN A 49 -6.24 -7.37 -16.06
CA GLN A 49 -4.87 -7.85 -15.96
C GLN A 49 -3.87 -6.70 -16.01
N GLY A 50 -2.98 -6.64 -15.01
CA GLY A 50 -1.92 -5.65 -14.93
C GLY A 50 -2.37 -4.25 -14.47
N ARG A 51 -3.67 -4.04 -14.19
CA ARG A 51 -4.18 -2.77 -13.67
C ARG A 51 -4.48 -2.85 -12.17
N GLU A 52 -5.40 -3.71 -11.75
CA GLU A 52 -5.70 -3.94 -10.32
C GLU A 52 -4.80 -5.02 -9.74
N TYR A 53 -4.61 -6.10 -10.50
CA TYR A 53 -3.74 -7.22 -10.15
C TYR A 53 -3.12 -7.84 -11.41
N CYS A 54 -1.98 -8.52 -11.21
CA CYS A 54 -1.47 -9.53 -12.13
C CYS A 54 -2.14 -10.85 -11.75
N PHE A 55 -3.20 -11.23 -12.48
CA PHE A 55 -3.93 -12.49 -12.24
C PHE A 55 -3.16 -13.63 -12.87
N ILE A 56 -2.71 -14.56 -12.06
CA ILE A 56 -1.96 -15.77 -12.48
C ILE A 56 -2.56 -17.01 -11.84
N ASP A 57 -2.24 -18.19 -12.36
CA ASP A 57 -2.69 -19.43 -11.72
C ASP A 57 -1.83 -19.80 -10.49
N GLU A 58 -2.32 -20.73 -9.70
CA GLU A 58 -1.64 -21.12 -8.47
C GLU A 58 -0.28 -21.81 -8.73
N PRO A 59 -0.13 -22.70 -9.74
CA PRO A 59 1.17 -23.29 -10.09
C PRO A 59 2.22 -22.23 -10.42
N GLU A 60 1.88 -21.24 -11.26
CA GLU A 60 2.76 -20.12 -11.62
C GLU A 60 3.13 -19.30 -10.40
N PHE A 61 2.14 -18.96 -9.54
CA PHE A 61 2.39 -18.22 -8.32
C PHE A 61 3.37 -18.95 -7.39
N ARG A 62 3.17 -20.27 -7.18
CA ARG A 62 4.03 -21.07 -6.32
C ARG A 62 5.45 -21.21 -6.89
N GLN A 63 5.57 -21.27 -8.20
CA GLN A 63 6.88 -21.24 -8.86
C GLN A 63 7.61 -19.92 -8.60
N MET A 64 6.96 -18.78 -8.79
CA MET A 64 7.52 -17.46 -8.50
C MET A 64 7.91 -17.34 -7.02
N ALA A 65 7.06 -17.82 -6.11
CA ALA A 65 7.36 -17.81 -4.68
C ALA A 65 8.60 -18.65 -4.33
N ALA A 66 8.75 -19.83 -4.93
CA ALA A 66 9.90 -20.70 -4.74
C ALA A 66 11.21 -20.10 -5.31
N GLN A 67 11.11 -19.28 -6.35
CA GLN A 67 12.24 -18.55 -6.95
C GLN A 67 12.63 -17.29 -6.19
N GLY A 68 11.83 -16.88 -5.18
CA GLY A 68 12.05 -15.66 -4.39
C GLY A 68 11.67 -14.37 -5.14
N ASP A 69 10.80 -14.46 -6.15
CA ASP A 69 10.37 -13.33 -6.99
C ASP A 69 9.43 -12.37 -6.24
N PHE A 70 8.92 -12.77 -5.08
CA PHE A 70 8.11 -11.91 -4.23
C PHE A 70 8.92 -11.36 -3.04
N PHE A 71 8.65 -10.13 -2.66
CA PHE A 71 9.10 -9.56 -1.40
C PHE A 71 8.36 -10.16 -0.22
N GLU A 72 7.06 -10.28 -0.40
CA GLU A 72 6.13 -10.91 0.52
C GLU A 72 5.04 -11.62 -0.28
N TRP A 73 4.48 -12.63 0.30
CA TRP A 73 3.25 -13.24 -0.19
C TRP A 73 2.47 -13.85 0.98
N ALA A 74 1.16 -13.91 0.85
CA ALA A 74 0.27 -14.47 1.84
C ALA A 74 -0.94 -15.12 1.20
N GLU A 75 -1.54 -16.07 1.91
CA GLU A 75 -2.86 -16.59 1.59
C GLU A 75 -3.92 -15.78 2.34
N VAL A 76 -4.84 -15.19 1.58
CA VAL A 76 -5.95 -14.41 2.12
C VAL A 76 -7.25 -14.92 1.52
N HIS A 77 -8.14 -15.43 2.37
CA HIS A 77 -9.43 -16.00 1.97
C HIS A 77 -9.33 -17.07 0.86
N GLY A 78 -8.33 -17.97 0.97
CA GLY A 78 -8.12 -19.08 0.03
C GLY A 78 -7.52 -18.67 -1.31
N ASN A 79 -6.97 -17.46 -1.44
CA ASN A 79 -6.23 -17.02 -2.61
C ASN A 79 -4.86 -16.49 -2.20
N LEU A 80 -3.88 -16.67 -3.08
CA LEU A 80 -2.53 -16.18 -2.87
C LEU A 80 -2.40 -14.74 -3.40
N TYR A 81 -1.66 -13.92 -2.68
CA TYR A 81 -1.32 -12.55 -3.05
C TYR A 81 0.17 -12.36 -2.82
N GLY A 82 0.87 -11.70 -3.76
CA GLY A 82 2.30 -11.48 -3.65
C GLY A 82 2.75 -10.20 -4.34
N THR A 83 3.76 -9.57 -3.76
CA THR A 83 4.33 -8.31 -4.24
C THR A 83 5.65 -8.59 -4.96
N SER A 84 5.69 -8.34 -6.28
CA SER A 84 6.86 -8.63 -7.10
C SER A 84 8.08 -7.80 -6.67
N ARG A 85 9.17 -8.50 -6.33
CA ARG A 85 10.46 -7.91 -5.97
C ARG A 85 11.01 -7.05 -7.09
N ARG A 86 11.15 -7.64 -8.27
CA ARG A 86 11.76 -6.99 -9.43
C ARG A 86 11.01 -5.72 -9.85
N ALA A 87 9.68 -5.77 -9.87
CA ALA A 87 8.86 -4.62 -10.28
C ALA A 87 9.06 -3.40 -9.37
N ILE A 88 9.29 -3.62 -8.07
CA ILE A 88 9.53 -2.55 -7.10
C ILE A 88 10.99 -2.07 -7.19
N GLU A 89 11.96 -2.98 -7.16
CA GLU A 89 13.39 -2.64 -7.20
C GLU A 89 13.74 -1.83 -8.45
N ASP A 90 13.23 -2.22 -9.62
CA ASP A 90 13.45 -1.52 -10.88
C ASP A 90 12.90 -0.08 -10.85
N ARG A 91 11.73 0.13 -10.23
CA ARG A 91 11.12 1.46 -10.09
C ARG A 91 11.88 2.34 -9.11
N LEU A 92 12.14 1.81 -7.92
CA LEU A 92 12.91 2.53 -6.91
C LEU A 92 14.30 2.91 -7.42
N ALA A 93 14.97 2.02 -8.19
CA ALA A 93 16.27 2.28 -8.79
C ALA A 93 16.23 3.44 -9.80
N ARG A 94 15.08 3.66 -10.47
CA ARG A 94 14.89 4.82 -11.38
C ARG A 94 14.51 6.11 -10.63
N GLY A 95 14.41 6.08 -9.29
CA GLY A 95 14.00 7.23 -8.49
C GLY A 95 12.50 7.47 -8.44
N GLU A 96 11.70 6.50 -8.91
CA GLU A 96 10.25 6.56 -8.81
C GLU A 96 9.81 6.23 -7.38
N ASP A 97 8.85 6.98 -6.86
CA ASP A 97 8.19 6.62 -5.61
C ASP A 97 7.14 5.54 -5.88
N VAL A 98 7.10 4.52 -5.02
CA VAL A 98 6.20 3.38 -5.16
C VAL A 98 5.27 3.28 -3.96
N VAL A 99 3.97 3.06 -4.21
CA VAL A 99 3.00 2.73 -3.16
C VAL A 99 2.51 1.30 -3.32
N LEU A 100 2.48 0.58 -2.20
CA LEU A 100 1.92 -0.77 -2.07
C LEU A 100 0.60 -0.69 -1.32
N GLU A 101 -0.44 -1.31 -1.87
CA GLU A 101 -1.72 -1.54 -1.20
C GLU A 101 -1.81 -2.99 -0.74
N ILE A 102 -1.28 -3.28 0.44
CA ILE A 102 -1.25 -4.64 0.99
C ILE A 102 -1.89 -4.70 2.37
N ASP A 103 -2.01 -5.90 2.93
CA ASP A 103 -2.46 -6.08 4.29
C ASP A 103 -1.35 -5.75 5.31
N TRP A 104 -1.71 -5.75 6.60
CA TRP A 104 -0.76 -5.43 7.67
C TRP A 104 0.38 -6.45 7.80
N GLN A 105 0.15 -7.73 7.48
CA GLN A 105 1.17 -8.78 7.56
C GLN A 105 2.24 -8.55 6.49
N GLY A 106 1.82 -8.32 5.25
CA GLY A 106 2.71 -7.95 4.16
C GLY A 106 3.46 -6.65 4.45
N ALA A 107 2.79 -5.64 5.03
CA ALA A 107 3.42 -4.39 5.42
C ALA A 107 4.58 -4.59 6.39
N LEU A 108 4.40 -5.44 7.41
CA LEU A 108 5.46 -5.73 8.39
C LEU A 108 6.61 -6.55 7.78
N GLN A 109 6.32 -7.47 6.84
CA GLN A 109 7.36 -8.19 6.09
C GLN A 109 8.18 -7.23 5.22
N ILE A 110 7.53 -6.32 4.50
CA ILE A 110 8.21 -5.28 3.72
C ILE A 110 9.12 -4.43 4.60
N LYS A 111 8.68 -4.02 5.79
CA LYS A 111 9.50 -3.23 6.73
C LYS A 111 10.78 -3.95 7.17
N GLN A 112 10.75 -5.27 7.30
CA GLN A 112 11.93 -6.06 7.64
C GLN A 112 12.96 -6.08 6.50
N ILE A 113 12.51 -6.05 5.25
CA ILE A 113 13.36 -6.07 4.05
C ILE A 113 13.82 -4.65 3.69
N PHE A 114 12.91 -3.68 3.76
CA PHE A 114 13.14 -2.27 3.48
C PHE A 114 12.96 -1.44 4.75
N ALA A 115 14.01 -1.30 5.54
CA ALA A 115 13.96 -0.54 6.80
C ALA A 115 13.46 0.92 6.61
N HIS A 116 13.69 1.49 5.42
CA HIS A 116 13.26 2.85 5.06
C HIS A 116 11.85 2.92 4.46
N ALA A 117 11.15 1.78 4.27
CA ALA A 117 9.76 1.81 3.85
C ALA A 117 8.90 2.58 4.88
N VAL A 118 8.01 3.42 4.37
CA VAL A 118 7.10 4.24 5.17
C VAL A 118 5.77 3.51 5.26
N LEU A 119 5.45 3.03 6.46
CA LEU A 119 4.21 2.31 6.73
C LEU A 119 3.10 3.27 7.15
N ILE A 120 1.96 3.25 6.46
CA ILE A 120 0.81 4.12 6.67
C ILE A 120 -0.43 3.24 6.92
N PHE A 121 -1.10 3.43 8.05
CA PHE A 121 -2.33 2.71 8.36
C PHE A 121 -3.54 3.64 8.27
N ILE A 122 -4.55 3.24 7.48
CA ILE A 122 -5.81 4.01 7.38
C ILE A 122 -6.82 3.43 8.36
N LEU A 123 -7.32 4.26 9.26
CA LEU A 123 -8.37 3.91 10.20
C LEU A 123 -9.72 4.50 9.79
N PRO A 124 -10.84 3.78 10.02
CA PRO A 124 -12.15 4.39 10.02
C PRO A 124 -12.31 5.31 11.25
N PRO A 125 -13.19 6.31 11.22
CA PRO A 125 -13.38 7.22 12.37
C PRO A 125 -14.08 6.54 13.56
N SER A 126 -14.80 5.45 13.31
CA SER A 126 -15.47 4.66 14.36
C SER A 126 -15.87 3.27 13.85
N TRP A 127 -16.16 2.35 14.77
CA TRP A 127 -16.73 1.03 14.45
C TRP A 127 -18.11 1.12 13.81
N ALA A 128 -18.91 2.10 14.22
CA ALA A 128 -20.24 2.32 13.65
C ALA A 128 -20.14 2.73 12.16
N GLU A 129 -19.25 3.65 11.84
CA GLU A 129 -19.00 4.08 10.46
C GLU A 129 -18.43 2.95 9.62
N LEU A 130 -17.49 2.15 10.14
CA LEU A 130 -16.96 1.00 9.43
C LEU A 130 -18.08 0.00 9.08
N ARG A 131 -18.94 -0.34 10.05
CA ARG A 131 -20.10 -1.22 9.83
C ARG A 131 -21.00 -0.65 8.74
N GLN A 132 -21.32 0.64 8.80
CA GLN A 132 -22.16 1.29 7.81
C GLN A 132 -21.55 1.21 6.40
N ARG A 133 -20.24 1.44 6.26
CA ARG A 133 -19.52 1.33 4.97
C ARG A 133 -19.55 -0.11 4.43
N LEU A 134 -19.37 -1.11 5.28
CA LEU A 134 -19.47 -2.53 4.89
C LEU A 134 -20.87 -2.88 4.43
N THR A 135 -21.92 -2.41 5.13
CA THR A 135 -23.32 -2.66 4.78
C THR A 135 -23.72 -1.97 3.47
N ARG A 136 -23.27 -0.73 3.23
CA ARG A 136 -23.62 0.03 2.01
C ARG A 136 -23.14 -0.61 0.72
N ARG A 137 -22.09 -1.42 0.75
CA ARG A 137 -21.62 -2.16 -0.44
C ARG A 137 -22.66 -3.17 -0.95
N GLY A 138 -23.63 -3.57 -0.13
CA GLY A 138 -24.79 -4.33 -0.55
C GLY A 138 -24.52 -5.77 -1.02
N GLU A 139 -23.27 -6.21 -0.95
CA GLU A 139 -22.81 -7.49 -1.49
C GLU A 139 -22.80 -8.59 -0.43
N ASP A 140 -22.89 -8.24 0.87
CA ASP A 140 -22.66 -9.16 1.99
C ASP A 140 -23.90 -9.33 2.87
N GLY A 141 -24.23 -10.56 3.24
CA GLY A 141 -25.20 -10.88 4.29
C GLY A 141 -24.69 -10.51 5.70
N ALA A 142 -25.60 -10.44 6.67
CA ALA A 142 -25.30 -10.03 8.04
C ALA A 142 -24.14 -10.83 8.68
N GLU A 143 -24.09 -12.13 8.48
CA GLU A 143 -23.03 -13.01 9.02
C GLU A 143 -21.64 -12.66 8.45
N VAL A 144 -21.59 -12.35 7.15
CA VAL A 144 -20.33 -11.93 6.48
C VAL A 144 -19.86 -10.59 7.04
N ILE A 145 -20.79 -9.64 7.29
CA ILE A 145 -20.47 -8.35 7.89
C ILE A 145 -19.89 -8.54 9.29
N GLU A 146 -20.48 -9.38 10.14
CA GLU A 146 -19.97 -9.66 11.49
C GLU A 146 -18.55 -10.26 11.44
N ARG A 147 -18.31 -11.20 10.55
CA ARG A 147 -16.97 -11.78 10.35
C ARG A 147 -15.97 -10.71 9.92
N ARG A 148 -16.34 -9.83 8.99
CA ARG A 148 -15.47 -8.72 8.55
C ARG A 148 -15.19 -7.73 9.66
N MET A 149 -16.18 -7.44 10.50
CA MET A 149 -16.01 -6.60 11.69
C MET A 149 -15.08 -7.24 12.73
N ALA A 150 -15.16 -8.56 12.93
CA ALA A 150 -14.24 -9.27 13.81
C ALA A 150 -12.80 -9.22 13.28
N ASN A 151 -12.59 -9.45 11.98
CA ASN A 151 -11.28 -9.34 11.35
C ASN A 151 -10.73 -7.91 11.46
N ALA A 152 -11.56 -6.89 11.21
CA ALA A 152 -11.16 -5.50 11.31
C ALA A 152 -10.64 -5.13 12.70
N ARG A 153 -11.16 -5.75 13.78
CA ARG A 153 -10.64 -5.53 15.14
C ARG A 153 -9.20 -6.02 15.30
N ILE A 154 -8.88 -7.16 14.69
CA ILE A 154 -7.52 -7.71 14.68
C ILE A 154 -6.58 -6.81 13.88
N GLU A 155 -7.02 -6.37 12.69
CA GLU A 155 -6.25 -5.53 11.79
C GLU A 155 -5.98 -4.14 12.41
N VAL A 156 -6.98 -3.49 12.97
CA VAL A 156 -6.87 -2.17 13.64
C VAL A 156 -5.87 -2.21 14.79
N ALA A 157 -5.81 -3.31 15.56
CA ALA A 157 -4.85 -3.46 16.65
C ALA A 157 -3.38 -3.45 16.16
N GLN A 158 -3.14 -3.71 14.87
CA GLN A 158 -1.80 -3.68 14.27
C GLN A 158 -1.36 -2.28 13.87
N SER A 159 -2.25 -1.28 13.86
CA SER A 159 -1.93 0.11 13.48
C SER A 159 -0.76 0.70 14.29
N ARG A 160 -0.56 0.24 15.52
CA ARG A 160 0.55 0.64 16.41
C ARG A 160 1.95 0.32 15.88
N HIS A 161 2.06 -0.55 14.88
CA HIS A 161 3.32 -0.96 14.25
C HIS A 161 3.65 -0.14 13.00
N PHE A 162 2.81 0.83 12.65
CA PHE A 162 2.96 1.68 11.49
C PHE A 162 3.58 3.03 11.86
N ASP A 163 4.33 3.61 10.91
CA ASP A 163 4.99 4.90 11.10
C ASP A 163 3.97 6.06 11.17
N PHE A 164 2.85 5.93 10.43
CA PHE A 164 1.77 6.92 10.37
C PHE A 164 0.40 6.26 10.44
N VAL A 165 -0.52 6.96 11.09
CA VAL A 165 -1.93 6.55 11.16
C VAL A 165 -2.79 7.71 10.67
N ILE A 166 -3.66 7.44 9.69
CA ILE A 166 -4.57 8.44 9.10
C ILE A 166 -6.01 8.02 9.39
N ILE A 167 -6.79 8.92 9.96
CA ILE A 167 -8.21 8.68 10.26
C ILE A 167 -9.06 9.13 9.07
N ASN A 168 -9.66 8.20 8.34
CA ASN A 168 -10.54 8.49 7.22
C ASN A 168 -11.98 8.78 7.67
N GLY A 169 -12.14 9.93 8.34
CA GLY A 169 -13.45 10.50 8.70
C GLY A 169 -14.00 11.33 7.54
N LEU A 170 -13.30 12.41 7.19
CA LEU A 170 -13.54 13.20 5.98
C LEU A 170 -12.50 12.81 4.93
N PHE A 171 -12.97 12.46 3.75
CA PHE A 171 -12.13 11.95 2.66
C PHE A 171 -11.03 12.95 2.26
N GLU A 172 -11.39 14.21 2.10
CA GLU A 172 -10.49 15.27 1.67
C GLU A 172 -9.38 15.52 2.70
N THR A 173 -9.70 15.44 3.99
CA THR A 173 -8.72 15.57 5.07
C THR A 173 -7.77 14.38 5.07
N ALA A 174 -8.29 13.14 4.98
CA ALA A 174 -7.47 11.95 4.94
C ALA A 174 -6.58 11.90 3.68
N LEU A 175 -7.06 12.39 2.54
CA LEU A 175 -6.27 12.51 1.31
C LEU A 175 -5.16 13.56 1.46
N PHE A 176 -5.45 14.70 2.08
CA PHE A 176 -4.45 15.72 2.40
C PHE A 176 -3.37 15.17 3.33
N ASP A 177 -3.75 14.46 4.39
CA ASP A 177 -2.81 13.82 5.32
C ASP A 177 -1.93 12.80 4.60
N LEU A 178 -2.52 11.94 3.76
CA LEU A 178 -1.79 10.94 2.98
C LEU A 178 -0.78 11.59 2.02
N LYS A 179 -1.21 12.62 1.29
CA LYS A 179 -0.33 13.43 0.42
C LYS A 179 0.79 14.10 1.20
N THR A 180 0.50 14.62 2.40
CA THR A 180 1.47 15.27 3.28
C THR A 180 2.54 14.28 3.73
N VAL A 181 2.17 13.07 4.13
CA VAL A 181 3.13 12.01 4.49
C VAL A 181 4.04 11.70 3.31
N VAL A 182 3.49 11.47 2.12
CA VAL A 182 4.28 11.17 0.90
C VAL A 182 5.21 12.34 0.58
N HIS A 183 4.70 13.56 0.55
CA HIS A 183 5.49 14.74 0.22
C HIS A 183 6.62 15.00 1.23
N SER A 184 6.37 14.78 2.51
CA SER A 184 7.37 14.98 3.57
C SER A 184 8.63 14.11 3.40
N GLN A 185 8.50 12.91 2.85
CA GLN A 185 9.64 12.04 2.60
C GLN A 185 10.57 12.60 1.50
N ARG A 186 10.01 13.29 0.51
CA ARG A 186 10.76 13.97 -0.55
C ARG A 186 11.52 15.20 -0.05
N LEU A 187 11.12 15.77 1.10
CA LEU A 187 11.75 16.93 1.72
C LEU A 187 12.90 16.55 2.68
N ARG A 188 13.12 15.29 2.96
CA ARG A 188 14.26 14.85 3.76
C ARG A 188 15.58 15.27 3.08
N TYR A 189 16.57 15.67 3.87
CA TYR A 189 17.86 16.14 3.37
C TYR A 189 18.46 15.21 2.29
N ALA A 190 18.53 13.90 2.58
CA ALA A 190 19.08 12.92 1.64
C ALA A 190 18.28 12.84 0.32
N ALA A 191 16.96 12.96 0.36
CA ALA A 191 16.11 12.98 -0.83
C ALA A 191 16.29 14.29 -1.62
N GLN A 192 16.35 15.42 -0.94
CA GLN A 192 16.61 16.72 -1.57
C GLN A 192 18.03 16.76 -2.22
N LEU A 193 19.03 16.26 -1.51
CA LEU A 193 20.41 16.18 -2.04
C LEU A 193 20.46 15.37 -3.33
N ARG A 194 19.79 14.21 -3.39
CA ARG A 194 19.73 13.40 -4.61
C ARG A 194 18.98 14.11 -5.74
N ASN A 195 17.78 14.62 -5.43
CA ASN A 195 16.85 15.11 -6.45
C ASN A 195 17.20 16.54 -6.93
N LYS A 196 17.96 17.29 -6.16
CA LYS A 196 18.33 18.69 -6.38
C LYS A 196 19.84 18.91 -6.24
N SER A 197 20.67 17.92 -6.59
CA SER A 197 22.12 17.96 -6.44
C SER A 197 22.76 19.22 -7.03
N GLN A 198 22.25 19.72 -8.16
CA GLN A 198 22.73 20.97 -8.77
C GLN A 198 22.57 22.20 -7.85
N VAL A 199 21.46 22.25 -7.08
CA VAL A 199 21.23 23.34 -6.12
C VAL A 199 22.25 23.24 -4.98
N PHE A 200 22.48 22.02 -4.47
CA PHE A 200 23.46 21.80 -3.40
C PHE A 200 24.88 22.12 -3.86
N ALA A 201 25.24 21.74 -5.08
CA ALA A 201 26.54 22.10 -5.67
C ALA A 201 26.69 23.63 -5.84
N ALA A 202 25.65 24.31 -6.31
CA ALA A 202 25.68 25.77 -6.47
C ALA A 202 25.77 26.56 -5.14
N LEU A 203 25.47 25.89 -4.02
CA LEU A 203 25.58 26.43 -2.65
C LEU A 203 26.82 25.89 -1.91
N ASP A 204 27.75 25.24 -2.60
CA ASP A 204 28.98 24.64 -2.05
C ASP A 204 28.72 23.66 -0.88
N LEU A 205 27.59 22.91 -0.97
CA LEU A 205 27.21 21.93 0.05
C LEU A 205 27.64 20.49 -0.29
N ILE A 206 28.15 20.27 -1.50
CA ILE A 206 28.74 19.01 -2.01
C ILE A 206 29.87 19.31 -2.98
#